data_5d1e95baf88c2aa9d928c5cd78662c92
#
_entry.id   5d1e95baf88c2aa9d928c5cd78662c92
#
_cell.length_a   1.000
_cell.length_b   1.000
_cell.length_c   1.000
_cell.angle_alpha   90.00
_cell.angle_beta   90.00
_cell.angle_gamma   90.00
#
_symmetry.space_group_name_H-M   'P 1'
#
loop_
_entity.id
_entity.type
_entity.pdbx_description
1 polymer ?
#
loop_
_entity_poly.entity_id
_entity_poly.type
_entity_poly.pdbx_seq_one_letter_code
_entity_poly.pdbx_strand_id
1 'polypeptide(L)'
;MNKFFILIILLFFSSKVFSSPIVQARTGILIDYHSNEVLYEMEADKQIYPASMTKIMTAIVAFDLLKKNKLSLDDKFTISENAWRLSQSGYSSMFIMINDQVSVENLLKGIIIASGNDACIALAEGIAGSESNFADMMNEKAGEIGMSSTCLLYTSPSPRDGLL
;
A
#
# COMPACT_ATOMS: atom_id res chain seq x y z
N MET A 1 -62.36 -4.80 -10.26
CA MET A 1 -61.04 -4.85 -9.65
C MET A 1 -60.82 -3.48 -9.01
N ASN A 2 -60.81 -3.42 -7.67
CA ASN A 2 -60.88 -2.16 -6.93
C ASN A 2 -59.62 -1.32 -7.15
N LYS A 3 -59.79 -0.03 -7.52
CA LYS A 3 -58.69 0.95 -7.68
C LYS A 3 -57.75 0.99 -6.47
N PHE A 4 -58.27 0.64 -5.30
CA PHE A 4 -57.52 0.51 -4.05
C PHE A 4 -56.52 -0.65 -4.07
N PHE A 5 -56.83 -1.75 -4.73
CA PHE A 5 -55.94 -2.92 -4.85
C PHE A 5 -54.76 -2.65 -5.80
N ILE A 6 -55.00 -1.85 -6.85
CA ILE A 6 -53.97 -1.42 -7.80
C ILE A 6 -52.97 -0.46 -7.11
N LEU A 7 -53.47 0.42 -6.22
CA LEU A 7 -52.63 1.35 -5.47
C LEU A 7 -51.70 0.60 -4.48
N ILE A 8 -52.18 -0.46 -3.84
CA ILE A 8 -51.40 -1.30 -2.94
C ILE A 8 -50.30 -2.05 -3.71
N ILE A 9 -50.60 -2.59 -4.90
CA ILE A 9 -49.60 -3.28 -5.72
C ILE A 9 -48.51 -2.31 -6.19
N LEU A 10 -48.83 -1.07 -6.55
CA LEU A 10 -47.85 -0.04 -6.93
C LEU A 10 -46.93 0.36 -5.79
N LEU A 11 -47.36 0.28 -4.53
CA LEU A 11 -46.54 0.56 -3.35
C LEU A 11 -45.51 -0.54 -3.06
N PHE A 12 -45.73 -1.78 -3.51
CA PHE A 12 -44.77 -2.88 -3.38
C PHE A 12 -43.70 -2.91 -4.48
N PHE A 13 -43.83 -2.12 -5.55
CA PHE A 13 -42.85 -1.94 -6.61
C PHE A 13 -41.96 -0.70 -6.37
N SER A 14 -41.63 -0.39 -5.12
CA SER A 14 -40.52 0.54 -4.85
C SER A 14 -39.22 -0.16 -5.17
N SER A 15 -38.81 -0.10 -6.43
CA SER A 15 -37.48 -0.48 -6.85
C SER A 15 -36.47 0.36 -6.05
N LYS A 16 -35.64 -0.31 -5.26
CA LYS A 16 -34.48 0.35 -4.62
C LYS A 16 -33.62 0.88 -5.75
N VAL A 17 -33.64 2.17 -5.99
CA VAL A 17 -32.68 2.83 -6.88
C VAL A 17 -31.34 2.86 -6.14
N PHE A 18 -30.49 1.87 -6.39
CA PHE A 18 -29.11 1.91 -5.98
C PHE A 18 -28.39 2.87 -6.94
N SER A 19 -28.13 4.07 -6.49
CA SER A 19 -27.20 4.96 -7.18
C SER A 19 -25.78 4.50 -6.83
N SER A 20 -25.12 3.82 -7.75
CA SER A 20 -23.69 3.54 -7.61
C SER A 20 -22.90 4.85 -7.73
N PRO A 21 -21.95 5.11 -6.87
CA PRO A 21 -21.09 6.30 -6.98
C PRO A 21 -20.32 6.27 -8.30
N ILE A 22 -20.25 7.39 -8.99
CA ILE A 22 -19.38 7.54 -10.17
C ILE A 22 -17.97 7.80 -9.65
N VAL A 23 -17.12 6.77 -9.66
CA VAL A 23 -15.73 6.87 -9.23
C VAL A 23 -14.83 6.96 -10.47
N GLN A 24 -14.03 8.02 -10.55
CA GLN A 24 -13.02 8.17 -11.59
C GLN A 24 -11.74 7.41 -11.23
N ALA A 25 -11.80 6.08 -11.30
CA ALA A 25 -10.68 5.18 -11.05
C ALA A 25 -10.68 4.05 -12.09
N ARG A 26 -9.56 3.36 -12.24
CA ARG A 26 -9.47 2.17 -13.12
C ARG A 26 -10.06 0.94 -12.46
N THR A 27 -9.86 0.82 -11.16
CA THR A 27 -10.37 -0.28 -10.32
C THR A 27 -10.78 0.29 -8.98
N GLY A 28 -11.69 -0.37 -8.28
CA GLY A 28 -12.10 0.04 -6.95
C GLY A 28 -12.86 -1.04 -6.22
N ILE A 29 -12.68 -1.10 -4.92
CA ILE A 29 -13.46 -1.91 -4.01
C ILE A 29 -13.72 -1.13 -2.72
N LEU A 30 -14.94 -1.17 -2.23
CA LEU A 30 -15.33 -0.62 -0.94
C LEU A 30 -15.95 -1.73 -0.11
N ILE A 31 -15.39 -1.98 1.04
CA ILE A 31 -15.81 -3.05 1.95
C ILE A 31 -16.21 -2.42 3.29
N ASP A 32 -17.35 -2.83 3.84
CA ASP A 32 -17.67 -2.51 5.23
C ASP A 32 -16.72 -3.25 6.17
N TYR A 33 -16.05 -2.48 7.03
CA TYR A 33 -15.00 -3.03 7.90
C TYR A 33 -15.52 -4.04 8.94
N HIS A 34 -16.78 -3.91 9.38
CA HIS A 34 -17.34 -4.76 10.44
C HIS A 34 -18.00 -6.01 9.88
N SER A 35 -18.76 -5.87 8.79
CA SER A 35 -19.51 -6.98 8.18
C SER A 35 -18.73 -7.73 7.12
N ASN A 36 -17.63 -7.16 6.60
CA ASN A 36 -16.93 -7.59 5.40
C ASN A 36 -17.80 -7.63 4.13
N GLU A 37 -18.93 -6.92 4.15
CA GLU A 37 -19.80 -6.80 2.98
C GLU A 37 -19.17 -5.88 1.93
N VAL A 38 -19.14 -6.31 0.67
CA VAL A 38 -18.71 -5.48 -0.46
C VAL A 38 -19.82 -4.50 -0.80
N LEU A 39 -19.61 -3.21 -0.50
CA LEU A 39 -20.56 -2.13 -0.75
C LEU A 39 -20.48 -1.57 -2.17
N TYR A 40 -19.31 -1.66 -2.78
CA TYR A 40 -19.04 -1.21 -4.15
C TYR A 40 -17.86 -1.99 -4.72
N GLU A 41 -17.96 -2.32 -6.00
CA GLU A 41 -16.90 -3.03 -6.73
C GLU A 41 -16.83 -2.53 -8.17
N MET A 42 -15.62 -2.33 -8.67
CA MET A 42 -15.34 -1.99 -10.05
C MET A 42 -14.01 -2.61 -10.46
N GLU A 43 -14.07 -3.66 -11.31
CA GLU A 43 -12.89 -4.43 -11.76
C GLU A 43 -11.90 -4.75 -10.61
N ALA A 44 -12.42 -5.14 -9.42
CA ALA A 44 -11.63 -5.29 -8.21
C ALA A 44 -10.55 -6.37 -8.31
N ASP A 45 -10.78 -7.41 -9.12
CA ASP A 45 -9.83 -8.51 -9.37
C ASP A 45 -8.81 -8.24 -10.48
N LYS A 46 -8.88 -7.07 -11.11
CA LYS A 46 -7.94 -6.72 -12.16
C LYS A 46 -6.54 -6.48 -11.61
N GLN A 47 -5.55 -7.08 -12.25
CA GLN A 47 -4.15 -6.84 -11.89
C GLN A 47 -3.78 -5.35 -12.09
N ILE A 48 -3.13 -4.80 -11.09
CA ILE A 48 -2.65 -3.40 -11.09
C ILE A 48 -1.20 -3.34 -10.66
N TYR A 49 -0.51 -2.29 -11.07
CA TYR A 49 0.76 -1.89 -10.50
C TYR A 49 0.46 -0.99 -9.28
N PRO A 50 0.79 -1.42 -8.05
CA PRO A 50 0.38 -0.71 -6.84
C PRO A 50 1.11 0.61 -6.63
N ALA A 51 2.19 0.87 -7.36
CA ALA A 51 3.03 2.07 -7.21
C ALA A 51 3.38 2.32 -5.74
N SER A 52 3.18 3.54 -5.23
CA SER A 52 3.51 3.89 -3.84
C SER A 52 2.71 3.13 -2.78
N MET A 53 1.63 2.42 -3.13
CA MET A 53 0.94 1.53 -2.19
C MET A 53 1.83 0.35 -1.74
N THR A 54 2.86 -0.01 -2.51
CA THR A 54 3.88 -1.00 -2.11
C THR A 54 4.53 -0.65 -0.77
N LYS A 55 4.64 0.64 -0.43
CA LYS A 55 5.21 1.12 0.83
C LYS A 55 4.40 0.72 2.06
N ILE A 56 3.13 0.37 1.89
CA ILE A 56 2.31 -0.21 2.96
C ILE A 56 2.93 -1.54 3.39
N MET A 57 3.33 -2.39 2.44
CA MET A 57 3.99 -3.66 2.76
C MET A 57 5.37 -3.43 3.38
N THR A 58 6.14 -2.46 2.91
CA THR A 58 7.40 -2.06 3.56
C THR A 58 7.20 -1.73 5.04
N ALA A 59 6.17 -0.92 5.35
CA ALA A 59 5.85 -0.57 6.73
C ALA A 59 5.36 -1.78 7.54
N ILE A 60 4.53 -2.66 6.96
CA ILE A 60 4.02 -3.87 7.63
C ILE A 60 5.19 -4.78 8.05
N VAL A 61 6.16 -5.02 7.16
CA VAL A 61 7.33 -5.84 7.48
C VAL A 61 8.13 -5.21 8.61
N ALA A 62 8.38 -3.91 8.56
CA ALA A 62 9.11 -3.22 9.61
C ALA A 62 8.37 -3.27 10.97
N PHE A 63 7.06 -3.03 10.99
CA PHE A 63 6.24 -3.12 12.22
C PHE A 63 6.19 -4.55 12.77
N ASP A 64 6.17 -5.57 11.91
CA ASP A 64 6.22 -6.97 12.35
C ASP A 64 7.55 -7.28 13.04
N LEU A 65 8.67 -6.78 12.51
CA LEU A 65 10.00 -6.92 13.12
C LEU A 65 10.09 -6.15 14.45
N LEU A 66 9.55 -4.94 14.52
CA LEU A 66 9.45 -4.16 15.76
C LEU A 66 8.64 -4.91 16.82
N LYS A 67 7.49 -5.46 16.46
CA LYS A 67 6.62 -6.25 17.34
C LYS A 67 7.33 -7.51 17.86
N LYS A 68 8.18 -8.11 17.03
CA LYS A 68 8.97 -9.31 17.38
C LYS A 68 10.28 -8.97 18.13
N ASN A 69 10.54 -7.71 18.45
CA ASN A 69 11.79 -7.20 19.05
C ASN A 69 13.04 -7.59 18.22
N LYS A 70 12.91 -7.73 16.91
CA LYS A 70 14.01 -7.96 15.96
C LYS A 70 14.54 -6.67 15.35
N LEU A 71 13.87 -5.56 15.58
CA LEU A 71 14.18 -4.21 15.15
C LEU A 71 13.79 -3.27 16.28
N SER A 72 14.51 -2.14 16.43
CA SER A 72 14.15 -1.04 17.33
C SER A 72 13.91 0.24 16.54
N LEU A 73 13.05 1.12 17.05
CA LEU A 73 12.86 2.45 16.46
C LEU A 73 14.13 3.31 16.55
N ASP A 74 14.97 3.05 17.55
CA ASP A 74 16.24 3.77 17.78
C ASP A 74 17.41 3.20 16.97
N ASP A 75 17.25 2.01 16.35
CA ASP A 75 18.27 1.45 15.47
C ASP A 75 18.56 2.44 14.34
N LYS A 76 19.84 2.59 13.99
CA LYS A 76 20.29 3.53 12.97
C LYS A 76 20.93 2.79 11.81
N PHE A 77 20.52 3.17 10.61
CA PHE A 77 21.09 2.65 9.37
C PHE A 77 21.92 3.73 8.68
N THR A 78 23.09 3.31 8.19
CA THR A 78 23.95 4.17 7.37
C THR A 78 23.37 4.26 5.97
N ILE A 79 23.20 5.48 5.48
CA ILE A 79 22.61 5.73 4.17
C ILE A 79 23.62 5.40 3.07
N SER A 80 23.24 4.46 2.21
CA SER A 80 24.01 4.06 1.05
C SER A 80 23.98 5.10 -0.06
N GLU A 81 24.91 4.99 -1.01
CA GLU A 81 24.88 5.78 -2.23
C GLU A 81 23.62 5.51 -3.06
N ASN A 82 23.13 4.26 -3.06
CA ASN A 82 21.92 3.86 -3.78
C ASN A 82 20.69 4.59 -3.23
N ALA A 83 20.47 4.58 -1.92
CA ALA A 83 19.40 5.31 -1.26
C ALA A 83 19.50 6.83 -1.51
N TRP A 84 20.70 7.40 -1.35
CA TRP A 84 20.95 8.82 -1.58
C TRP A 84 20.69 9.26 -3.02
N ARG A 85 21.04 8.45 -4.03
CA ARG A 85 20.76 8.78 -5.45
C ARG A 85 19.29 8.99 -5.71
N LEU A 86 18.41 8.27 -5.06
CA LEU A 86 16.95 8.48 -5.20
C LEU A 86 16.50 9.80 -4.60
N SER A 87 17.16 10.31 -3.57
CA SER A 87 16.83 11.63 -3.02
C SER A 87 17.12 12.77 -4.01
N GLN A 88 18.00 12.53 -5.01
CA GLN A 88 18.38 13.49 -6.04
C GLN A 88 17.56 13.35 -7.34
N SER A 89 16.74 12.31 -7.47
CA SER A 89 16.11 11.93 -8.74
C SER A 89 14.79 12.64 -9.07
N GLY A 90 14.33 13.54 -8.20
CA GLY A 90 13.07 14.28 -8.39
C GLY A 90 11.81 13.50 -7.99
N TYR A 91 11.97 12.31 -7.41
CA TYR A 91 10.87 11.53 -6.82
C TYR A 91 10.57 11.93 -5.38
N SER A 92 9.42 11.45 -4.87
CA SER A 92 9.09 11.61 -3.44
C SER A 92 10.23 11.10 -2.57
N SER A 93 10.76 11.97 -1.71
CA SER A 93 11.97 11.73 -0.95
C SER A 93 11.90 12.44 0.40
N MET A 94 12.59 11.93 1.41
CA MET A 94 12.84 12.64 2.65
C MET A 94 14.21 13.36 2.66
N PHE A 95 14.94 13.31 1.53
CA PHE A 95 16.22 14.00 1.29
C PHE A 95 17.34 13.58 2.25
N ILE A 96 17.53 12.28 2.43
CA ILE A 96 18.64 11.72 3.20
C ILE A 96 19.98 11.93 2.49
N MET A 97 21.03 12.14 3.29
CA MET A 97 22.38 12.35 2.78
C MET A 97 23.21 11.07 2.89
N ILE A 98 24.09 10.87 1.90
CA ILE A 98 25.02 9.73 1.89
C ILE A 98 25.86 9.69 3.17
N ASN A 99 26.06 8.50 3.74
CA ASN A 99 26.78 8.24 4.98
C ASN A 99 26.14 8.79 6.27
N ASP A 100 25.00 9.48 6.19
CA ASP A 100 24.25 9.82 7.40
C ASP A 100 23.74 8.55 8.10
N GLN A 101 23.52 8.67 9.41
CA GLN A 101 22.88 7.63 10.20
C GLN A 101 21.46 8.06 10.56
N VAL A 102 20.48 7.39 9.99
CA VAL A 102 19.06 7.71 10.17
C VAL A 102 18.39 6.60 10.97
N SER A 103 17.62 6.98 12.00
CA SER A 103 16.89 6.02 12.82
C SER A 103 15.73 5.37 12.04
N VAL A 104 15.41 4.14 12.42
CA VAL A 104 14.23 3.41 11.88
C VAL A 104 12.96 4.23 12.04
N GLU A 105 12.78 4.92 13.18
CA GLU A 105 11.65 5.81 13.40
C GLU A 105 11.56 6.90 12.31
N ASN A 106 12.66 7.57 12.02
CA ASN A 106 12.69 8.64 11.03
C ASN A 106 12.51 8.10 9.60
N LEU A 107 13.09 6.94 9.27
CA LEU A 107 12.87 6.29 7.98
C LEU A 107 11.39 5.94 7.79
N LEU A 108 10.73 5.34 8.81
CA LEU A 108 9.31 5.03 8.76
C LEU A 108 8.46 6.29 8.61
N LYS A 109 8.78 7.39 9.31
CA LYS A 109 8.12 8.69 9.12
C LYS A 109 8.31 9.21 7.69
N GLY A 110 9.50 9.10 7.14
CA GLY A 110 9.79 9.48 5.75
C GLY A 110 8.98 8.67 4.74
N ILE A 111 8.84 7.37 4.96
CA ILE A 111 8.03 6.48 4.11
C ILE A 111 6.55 6.83 4.19
N ILE A 112 6.00 6.96 5.40
CA ILE A 112 4.56 7.09 5.62
C ILE A 112 4.06 8.50 5.28
N ILE A 113 4.81 9.54 5.66
CA ILE A 113 4.39 10.94 5.52
C ILE A 113 4.77 11.51 4.16
N ALA A 114 6.03 11.31 3.75
CA ALA A 114 6.58 11.89 2.52
C ALA A 114 6.56 10.92 1.33
N SER A 115 6.15 9.66 1.55
CA SER A 115 6.28 8.60 0.54
C SER A 115 7.71 8.47 -0.02
N GLY A 116 8.73 8.67 0.85
CA GLY A 116 10.14 8.74 0.50
C GLY A 116 10.65 7.42 -0.10
N ASN A 117 11.09 7.46 -1.36
CA ASN A 117 11.69 6.31 -2.02
C ASN A 117 13.08 6.01 -1.46
N ASP A 118 13.84 7.04 -1.20
CA ASP A 118 15.15 6.99 -0.54
C ASP A 118 15.06 6.32 0.85
N ALA A 119 14.06 6.69 1.63
CA ALA A 119 13.80 6.07 2.93
C ALA A 119 13.44 4.58 2.83
N CYS A 120 12.70 4.17 1.78
CA CYS A 120 12.38 2.77 1.54
C CYS A 120 13.63 1.94 1.29
N ILE A 121 14.54 2.43 0.42
CA ILE A 121 15.80 1.73 0.13
C ILE A 121 16.67 1.67 1.38
N ALA A 122 16.85 2.80 2.08
CA ALA A 122 17.65 2.82 3.30
C ALA A 122 17.13 1.84 4.37
N LEU A 123 15.81 1.75 4.53
CA LEU A 123 15.18 0.81 5.46
C LEU A 123 15.39 -0.65 5.00
N ALA A 124 15.19 -0.93 3.72
CA ALA A 124 15.34 -2.26 3.13
C ALA A 124 16.78 -2.78 3.25
N GLU A 125 17.76 -1.96 2.88
CA GLU A 125 19.16 -2.29 2.98
C GLU A 125 19.60 -2.47 4.45
N GLY A 126 19.09 -1.61 5.34
CA GLY A 126 19.39 -1.70 6.77
C GLY A 126 18.85 -2.96 7.44
N ILE A 127 17.63 -3.40 7.06
CA ILE A 127 17.00 -4.60 7.62
C ILE A 127 17.53 -5.88 6.99
N ALA A 128 17.61 -5.94 5.66
CA ALA A 128 17.83 -7.18 4.90
C ALA A 128 19.18 -7.21 4.15
N GLY A 129 19.96 -6.14 4.23
CA GLY A 129 21.23 -6.00 3.53
C GLY A 129 21.09 -5.65 2.05
N SER A 130 19.91 -5.83 1.44
CA SER A 130 19.61 -5.44 0.06
C SER A 130 18.12 -5.29 -0.17
N GLU A 131 17.75 -4.53 -1.22
CA GLU A 131 16.35 -4.41 -1.67
C GLU A 131 15.78 -5.77 -2.09
N SER A 132 16.56 -6.62 -2.75
CA SER A 132 16.11 -7.95 -3.20
C SER A 132 15.72 -8.83 -2.02
N ASN A 133 16.58 -8.93 -1.00
CA ASN A 133 16.29 -9.73 0.20
C ASN A 133 15.06 -9.18 0.94
N PHE A 134 14.90 -7.85 0.95
CA PHE A 134 13.73 -7.24 1.57
C PHE A 134 12.46 -7.50 0.78
N ALA A 135 12.52 -7.52 -0.55
CA ALA A 135 11.39 -7.91 -1.40
C ALA A 135 10.97 -9.36 -1.14
N ASP A 136 11.92 -10.28 -0.91
CA ASP A 136 11.62 -11.65 -0.51
C ASP A 136 10.86 -11.69 0.82
N MET A 137 11.28 -10.90 1.81
CA MET A 137 10.56 -10.76 3.08
C MET A 137 9.14 -10.20 2.89
N MET A 138 8.97 -9.24 1.97
CA MET A 138 7.65 -8.68 1.64
C MET A 138 6.74 -9.72 0.98
N ASN A 139 7.29 -10.55 0.07
CA ASN A 139 6.55 -11.63 -0.58
C ASN A 139 6.15 -12.73 0.41
N GLU A 140 7.04 -13.10 1.33
CA GLU A 140 6.73 -14.01 2.43
C GLU A 140 5.58 -13.47 3.28
N LYS A 141 5.66 -12.19 3.69
CA LYS A 141 4.61 -11.53 4.45
C LYS A 141 3.30 -11.44 3.68
N ALA A 142 3.32 -11.16 2.38
CA ALA A 142 2.15 -11.17 1.53
C ALA A 142 1.45 -12.55 1.54
N GLY A 143 2.23 -13.63 1.43
CA GLY A 143 1.72 -15.00 1.58
C GLY A 143 1.09 -15.27 2.95
N GLU A 144 1.75 -14.85 4.04
CA GLU A 144 1.23 -15.01 5.41
C GLU A 144 -0.14 -14.35 5.61
N ILE A 145 -0.38 -13.21 4.99
CA ILE A 145 -1.65 -12.47 5.10
C ILE A 145 -2.65 -12.77 3.98
N GLY A 146 -2.39 -13.81 3.17
CA GLY A 146 -3.32 -14.30 2.16
C GLY A 146 -3.32 -13.57 0.82
N MET A 147 -2.31 -12.74 0.53
CA MET A 147 -2.19 -12.01 -0.74
C MET A 147 -1.59 -12.91 -1.83
N SER A 148 -2.30 -13.97 -2.22
CA SER A 148 -1.82 -15.04 -3.11
C SER A 148 -1.54 -14.61 -4.56
N SER A 149 -2.09 -13.46 -4.99
CA SER A 149 -1.92 -12.92 -6.35
C SER A 149 -0.97 -11.72 -6.40
N THR A 150 -0.24 -11.45 -5.31
CA THR A 150 0.70 -10.34 -5.21
C THR A 150 2.13 -10.84 -5.40
N CYS A 151 2.90 -10.13 -6.23
CA CYS A 151 4.33 -10.35 -6.40
C CYS A 151 5.06 -9.01 -6.28
N LEU A 152 6.01 -8.94 -5.36
CA LEU A 152 6.81 -7.74 -5.09
C LEU A 152 8.25 -8.02 -5.52
N LEU A 153 8.76 -7.23 -6.47
CA LEU A 153 10.11 -7.37 -6.99
C LEU A 153 11.07 -6.32 -6.41
N TYR A 154 10.52 -5.17 -5.98
CA TYR A 154 11.29 -4.03 -5.45
C TYR A 154 10.56 -3.43 -4.25
N THR A 155 11.34 -2.88 -3.33
CA THR A 155 10.81 -2.14 -2.18
C THR A 155 10.32 -0.74 -2.55
N SER A 156 10.88 -0.17 -3.60
CA SER A 156 10.50 1.13 -4.14
C SER A 156 9.80 0.95 -5.50
N PRO A 157 8.64 1.57 -5.71
CA PRO A 157 8.01 1.55 -7.02
C PRO A 157 8.91 2.25 -8.04
N SER A 158 9.14 1.59 -9.18
CA SER A 158 9.75 2.28 -10.30
C SER A 158 8.81 3.38 -10.78
N PRO A 159 9.32 4.56 -11.16
CA PRO A 159 8.51 5.62 -11.76
C PRO A 159 7.80 5.20 -13.05
N ARG A 160 8.29 4.15 -13.69
CA ARG A 160 7.68 3.58 -14.91
C ARG A 160 6.45 2.74 -14.60
N ASP A 161 6.31 2.25 -13.36
CA ASP A 161 5.21 1.35 -12.97
C ASP A 161 3.88 2.11 -12.76
N GLY A 162 3.93 3.44 -12.71
CA GLY A 162 2.74 4.30 -12.62
C GLY A 162 2.28 4.91 -13.96
N LEU A 163 2.98 4.62 -15.06
CA LEU A 163 2.72 5.23 -16.38
C LEU A 163 2.30 4.24 -17.48
N LEU A 164 2.05 2.97 -17.15
CA LEU A 164 1.55 1.97 -18.10
C LEU A 164 0.09 1.63 -17.86
#